data_b3a93a2a133d66508c437f4174ba7760
#
_entry.id   b3a93a2a133d66508c437f4174ba7760
#
_cell.length_a   1.000
_cell.length_b   1.000
_cell.length_c   1.000
_cell.angle_alpha   90.00
_cell.angle_beta   90.00
_cell.angle_gamma   90.00
#
_symmetry.space_group_name_H-M   'P 1'
#
loop_
_entity.id
_entity.type
_entity.pdbx_description
1 polymer ?
#
loop_
_entity_poly.entity_id
_entity_poly.type
_entity_poly.pdbx_seq_one_letter_code
_entity_poly.pdbx_strand_id
1 'polypeptide(L)'
;NVHDTVSFWELYRKVSERVKYPKYYVMDAGYKIPAIARTLIEEGKVPVMPYKRPMTKKGYFRKSDYVYDEYFDCYLCPNNQILKYSTTNRDGYREYKSDGKKCKDCPYQNQCTGSKDHVKVVSRHVWEGYMEKVEEIRHQTGMKEIYQKRKETIERVFADGKEKHGMRYTQYRGLA
;
A
#
# COMPACT_ATOMS: atom_id res chain seq x y z
N ASN A 1 -7.41 -1.57 -19.67
CA ASN A 1 -6.25 -2.01 -18.87
C ASN A 1 -6.75 -2.68 -17.60
N VAL A 2 -6.42 -3.94 -17.41
CA VAL A 2 -6.69 -4.68 -16.17
C VAL A 2 -5.60 -4.32 -15.16
N HIS A 3 -5.99 -4.01 -13.93
CA HIS A 3 -5.02 -3.68 -12.87
C HIS A 3 -4.27 -4.95 -12.45
N ASP A 4 -2.96 -4.86 -12.20
CA ASP A 4 -2.07 -5.99 -11.86
C ASP A 4 -2.59 -6.85 -10.70
N THR A 5 -3.32 -6.24 -9.76
CA THR A 5 -3.91 -6.96 -8.63
C THR A 5 -4.98 -7.98 -9.01
N VAL A 6 -5.63 -7.84 -10.17
CA VAL A 6 -6.64 -8.79 -10.66
C VAL A 6 -5.96 -10.07 -11.14
N SER A 7 -4.84 -9.93 -11.87
CA SER A 7 -4.08 -11.07 -12.40
C SER A 7 -3.24 -11.79 -11.33
N PHE A 8 -3.06 -11.17 -10.16
CA PHE A 8 -2.22 -11.73 -9.09
C PHE A 8 -2.67 -13.13 -8.65
N TRP A 9 -3.96 -13.32 -8.43
CA TRP A 9 -4.47 -14.57 -7.85
C TRP A 9 -4.26 -15.78 -8.75
N GLU A 10 -4.47 -15.61 -10.06
CA GLU A 10 -4.20 -16.66 -11.03
C GLU A 10 -2.69 -16.96 -11.13
N LEU A 11 -1.87 -15.91 -11.19
CA LEU A 11 -0.42 -16.04 -11.22
C LEU A 11 0.10 -16.72 -9.94
N TYR A 12 -0.41 -16.30 -8.77
CA TYR A 12 -0.06 -16.87 -7.48
C TYR A 12 -0.34 -18.38 -7.41
N ARG A 13 -1.51 -18.80 -7.87
CA ARG A 13 -1.89 -20.21 -7.96
C ARG A 13 -0.91 -20.97 -8.86
N LYS A 14 -0.67 -20.49 -10.07
CA LYS A 14 0.25 -21.11 -11.02
C LYS A 14 1.69 -21.23 -10.48
N VAL A 15 2.15 -20.21 -9.77
CA VAL A 15 3.49 -20.23 -9.13
C VAL A 15 3.52 -21.25 -8.01
N SER A 16 2.51 -21.30 -7.17
CA SER A 16 2.41 -22.24 -6.04
C SER A 16 2.35 -23.70 -6.50
N GLU A 17 1.77 -23.97 -7.67
CA GLU A 17 1.74 -25.31 -8.30
C GLU A 17 3.10 -25.73 -8.87
N ARG A 18 3.88 -24.78 -9.40
CA ARG A 18 5.14 -25.05 -10.12
C ARG A 18 6.39 -24.95 -9.26
N VAL A 19 6.38 -24.07 -8.30
CA VAL A 19 7.52 -23.80 -7.43
C VAL A 19 7.25 -24.36 -6.05
N LYS A 20 8.06 -25.33 -5.65
CA LYS A 20 7.91 -26.01 -4.37
C LYS A 20 8.35 -25.08 -3.23
N TYR A 21 7.39 -24.65 -2.40
CA TYR A 21 7.60 -23.84 -1.19
C TYR A 21 8.39 -22.52 -1.39
N PRO A 22 7.96 -21.61 -2.27
CA PRO A 22 8.63 -20.31 -2.38
C PRO A 22 8.45 -19.53 -1.06
N LYS A 23 9.57 -19.06 -0.50
CA LYS A 23 9.58 -18.28 0.75
C LYS A 23 9.37 -16.81 0.49
N TYR A 24 10.03 -16.25 -0.51
CA TYR A 24 10.04 -14.83 -0.83
C TYR A 24 9.20 -14.55 -2.08
N TYR A 25 8.26 -13.62 -1.97
CA TYR A 25 7.48 -13.10 -3.09
C TYR A 25 7.90 -11.67 -3.37
N VAL A 26 8.72 -11.52 -4.41
CA VAL A 26 9.29 -10.21 -4.79
C VAL A 26 8.40 -9.58 -5.86
N MET A 27 7.74 -8.49 -5.52
CA MET A 27 6.71 -7.86 -6.34
C MET A 27 6.97 -6.36 -6.50
N ASP A 28 6.38 -5.75 -7.53
CA ASP A 28 6.44 -4.30 -7.70
C ASP A 28 5.37 -3.56 -6.89
N ALA A 29 5.36 -2.23 -7.02
CA ALA A 29 4.44 -1.37 -6.27
C ALA A 29 2.96 -1.55 -6.68
N GLY A 30 2.68 -2.10 -7.87
CA GLY A 30 1.32 -2.40 -8.35
C GLY A 30 0.61 -3.45 -7.51
N TYR A 31 1.37 -4.42 -6.99
CA TYR A 31 0.84 -5.49 -6.13
C TYR A 31 0.75 -5.12 -4.65
N LYS A 32 1.18 -3.91 -4.26
CA LYS A 32 1.19 -3.49 -2.85
C LYS A 32 -0.20 -3.06 -2.40
N ILE A 33 -1.05 -4.04 -2.08
CA ILE A 33 -2.39 -3.86 -1.53
C ILE A 33 -2.60 -4.74 -0.29
N PRO A 34 -3.50 -4.34 0.63
CA PRO A 34 -3.73 -5.06 1.90
C PRO A 34 -4.13 -6.53 1.72
N ALA A 35 -4.95 -6.86 0.71
CA ALA A 35 -5.40 -8.23 0.47
C ALA A 35 -4.24 -9.18 0.12
N ILE A 36 -3.33 -8.75 -0.78
CA ILE A 36 -2.16 -9.54 -1.16
C ILE A 36 -1.20 -9.69 0.02
N ALA A 37 -0.93 -8.59 0.75
CA ALA A 37 -0.07 -8.61 1.91
C ALA A 37 -0.59 -9.58 2.99
N ARG A 38 -1.89 -9.53 3.27
CA ARG A 38 -2.56 -10.41 4.20
C ARG A 38 -2.38 -11.87 3.81
N THR A 39 -2.78 -12.25 2.59
CA THR A 39 -2.71 -13.65 2.14
C THR A 39 -1.30 -14.21 2.27
N LEU A 40 -0.29 -13.49 1.77
CA LEU A 40 1.08 -13.97 1.83
C LEU A 40 1.59 -14.15 3.26
N ILE A 41 1.29 -13.19 4.15
CA ILE A 41 1.75 -13.26 5.54
C ILE A 41 1.01 -14.36 6.31
N GLU A 42 -0.30 -14.53 6.11
CA GLU A 42 -1.09 -15.60 6.75
C GLU A 42 -0.63 -16.99 6.31
N GLU A 43 -0.16 -17.13 5.07
CA GLU A 43 0.43 -18.37 4.55
C GLU A 43 1.92 -18.55 4.90
N GLY A 44 2.49 -17.71 5.78
CA GLY A 44 3.89 -17.79 6.19
C GLY A 44 4.89 -17.42 5.09
N LYS A 45 4.45 -16.71 4.05
CA LYS A 45 5.31 -16.19 2.97
C LYS A 45 5.85 -14.82 3.33
N VAL A 46 6.95 -14.44 2.71
CA VAL A 46 7.60 -13.15 2.93
C VAL A 46 7.38 -12.24 1.71
N PRO A 47 6.46 -11.27 1.78
CA PRO A 47 6.24 -10.31 0.70
C PRO A 47 7.36 -9.25 0.70
N VAL A 48 8.14 -9.21 -0.37
CA VAL A 48 9.21 -8.22 -0.57
C VAL A 48 8.73 -7.19 -1.59
N MET A 49 8.26 -6.05 -1.08
CA MET A 49 7.64 -4.99 -1.88
C MET A 49 8.38 -3.66 -1.71
N PRO A 50 8.39 -2.79 -2.75
CA PRO A 50 9.08 -1.51 -2.67
C PRO A 50 8.32 -0.51 -1.81
N TYR A 51 9.02 0.58 -1.47
CA TYR A 51 8.35 1.75 -0.92
C TYR A 51 7.39 2.35 -1.95
N LYS A 52 6.17 2.63 -1.53
CA LYS A 52 5.19 3.38 -2.31
C LYS A 52 5.04 4.78 -1.70
N ARG A 53 5.45 5.80 -2.45
CA ARG A 53 5.37 7.17 -1.97
C ARG A 53 3.90 7.57 -1.76
N PRO A 54 3.54 8.08 -0.57
CA PRO A 54 2.20 8.61 -0.34
C PRO A 54 1.90 9.79 -1.26
N MET A 55 0.70 9.82 -1.83
CA MET A 55 0.22 10.93 -2.66
C MET A 55 -0.38 12.02 -1.77
N THR A 56 0.47 12.68 -0.99
CA THR A 56 0.04 13.80 -0.15
C THR A 56 0.38 15.12 -0.85
N LYS A 57 -0.56 16.06 -0.87
CA LYS A 57 -0.35 17.41 -1.41
C LYS A 57 0.84 18.08 -0.70
N LYS A 58 1.69 18.76 -1.47
CA LYS A 58 2.86 19.48 -0.93
C LYS A 58 2.41 20.47 0.16
N GLY A 59 3.08 20.45 1.30
CA GLY A 59 2.78 21.32 2.46
C GLY A 59 1.72 20.75 3.40
N TYR A 60 1.11 19.59 3.09
CA TYR A 60 0.15 18.94 3.97
C TYR A 60 0.79 17.80 4.76
N PHE A 61 0.31 17.57 5.98
CA PHE A 61 0.68 16.43 6.81
C PHE A 61 0.38 15.11 6.11
N ARG A 62 1.35 14.19 6.17
CA ARG A 62 1.22 12.82 5.67
C ARG A 62 0.46 11.96 6.68
N LYS A 63 -0.03 10.81 6.26
CA LYS A 63 -0.63 9.84 7.18
C LYS A 63 0.32 9.43 8.31
N SER A 64 1.63 9.34 8.03
CA SER A 64 2.67 9.03 9.00
C SER A 64 2.87 10.08 10.10
N ASP A 65 2.36 11.31 9.90
CA ASP A 65 2.46 12.37 10.90
C ASP A 65 1.33 12.27 11.94
N TYR A 66 0.40 11.33 11.75
CA TYR A 66 -0.68 10.98 12.68
C TYR A 66 -0.35 9.65 13.36
N VAL A 67 -0.40 9.61 14.69
CA VAL A 67 -0.12 8.41 15.47
C VAL A 67 -1.41 7.63 15.68
N TYR A 68 -1.44 6.36 15.28
CA TYR A 68 -2.56 5.48 15.56
C TYR A 68 -2.42 4.87 16.96
N ASP A 69 -3.44 5.01 17.76
CA ASP A 69 -3.57 4.36 19.05
C ASP A 69 -4.50 3.15 18.90
N GLU A 70 -3.93 1.96 18.98
CA GLU A 70 -4.65 0.71 18.79
C GLU A 70 -5.60 0.41 19.97
N TYR A 71 -5.23 0.82 21.18
CA TYR A 71 -6.03 0.56 22.38
C TYR A 71 -7.32 1.37 22.39
N PHE A 72 -7.24 2.66 22.01
CA PHE A 72 -8.40 3.54 21.93
C PHE A 72 -9.06 3.59 20.54
N ASP A 73 -8.54 2.86 19.58
CA ASP A 73 -8.99 2.89 18.16
C ASP A 73 -9.19 4.31 17.65
N CYS A 74 -8.15 5.13 17.76
CA CYS A 74 -8.17 6.54 17.34
C CYS A 74 -6.84 6.96 16.73
N TYR A 75 -6.81 8.14 16.08
CA TYR A 75 -5.58 8.80 15.68
C TYR A 75 -5.32 10.04 16.52
N LEU A 76 -4.05 10.28 16.83
CA LEU A 76 -3.56 11.56 17.38
C LEU A 76 -2.95 12.38 16.25
N CYS A 77 -3.36 13.64 16.12
CA CYS A 77 -2.78 14.56 15.16
C CYS A 77 -1.50 15.23 15.71
N PRO A 78 -0.68 15.91 14.88
CA PRO A 78 0.51 16.63 15.33
C PRO A 78 0.25 17.68 16.42
N ASN A 79 -0.99 18.14 16.58
CA ASN A 79 -1.43 19.03 17.66
C ASN A 79 -2.12 18.28 18.81
N ASN A 80 -1.85 17.00 18.99
CA ASN A 80 -2.39 16.14 20.04
C ASN A 80 -3.93 16.12 20.17
N GLN A 81 -4.65 16.42 19.07
CA GLN A 81 -6.09 16.25 19.02
C GLN A 81 -6.45 14.86 18.53
N ILE A 82 -7.52 14.31 19.12
CA ILE A 82 -8.01 12.96 18.82
C ILE A 82 -8.90 13.01 17.57
N LEU A 83 -8.60 12.15 16.60
CA LEU A 83 -9.49 11.80 15.52
C LEU A 83 -10.19 10.50 15.88
N LYS A 84 -11.49 10.55 16.08
CA LYS A 84 -12.30 9.40 16.47
C LYS A 84 -12.74 8.61 15.25
N TYR A 85 -12.90 7.29 15.42
CA TYR A 85 -13.57 6.46 14.43
C TYR A 85 -14.95 7.02 14.09
N SER A 86 -15.26 7.08 12.81
CA SER A 86 -16.54 7.60 12.28
C SER A 86 -17.32 6.53 11.53
N THR A 87 -16.70 5.90 10.56
CA THR A 87 -17.35 4.88 9.71
C THR A 87 -16.33 3.99 9.03
N THR A 88 -16.80 2.88 8.45
CA THR A 88 -16.01 2.04 7.55
C THR A 88 -16.72 2.03 6.20
N ASN A 89 -16.00 2.35 5.13
CA ASN A 89 -16.54 2.32 3.78
C ASN A 89 -16.61 0.87 3.22
N ARG A 90 -17.22 0.71 2.03
CA ARG A 90 -17.40 -0.61 1.38
C ARG A 90 -16.08 -1.26 0.98
N ASP A 91 -15.02 -0.48 0.80
CA ASP A 91 -13.68 -0.96 0.43
C ASP A 91 -12.84 -1.38 1.67
N GLY A 92 -13.43 -1.38 2.86
CA GLY A 92 -12.78 -1.78 4.10
C GLY A 92 -11.89 -0.69 4.71
N TYR A 93 -12.04 0.59 4.31
CA TYR A 93 -11.33 1.68 4.96
C TYR A 93 -12.15 2.26 6.09
N ARG A 94 -11.60 2.21 7.30
CA ARG A 94 -12.06 2.94 8.49
C ARG A 94 -11.68 4.39 8.37
N GLU A 95 -12.62 5.30 8.61
CA GLU A 95 -12.41 6.74 8.60
C GLU A 95 -12.40 7.28 10.03
N TYR A 96 -11.36 8.05 10.34
CA TYR A 96 -11.20 8.72 11.62
C TYR A 96 -11.28 10.22 11.38
N LYS A 97 -12.15 10.91 12.12
CA LYS A 97 -12.46 12.33 11.93
C LYS A 97 -12.09 13.16 13.14
N SER A 98 -11.51 14.32 12.87
CA SER A 98 -11.27 15.33 13.91
C SER A 98 -12.53 16.11 14.23
N ASP A 99 -12.55 16.79 15.38
CA ASP A 99 -13.60 17.74 15.74
C ASP A 99 -13.32 19.09 15.05
N GLY A 100 -14.19 19.49 14.10
CA GLY A 100 -14.04 20.73 13.35
C GLY A 100 -14.04 21.98 14.23
N LYS A 101 -14.76 21.96 15.37
CA LYS A 101 -14.79 23.10 16.31
C LYS A 101 -13.42 23.34 16.93
N LYS A 102 -12.71 22.24 17.30
CA LYS A 102 -11.34 22.32 17.86
C LYS A 102 -10.30 22.65 16.80
N CYS A 103 -10.55 22.25 15.55
CA CYS A 103 -9.61 22.46 14.45
C CYS A 103 -9.71 23.84 13.81
N LYS A 104 -10.79 24.59 14.03
CA LYS A 104 -11.01 25.92 13.46
C LYS A 104 -9.89 26.91 13.82
N ASP A 105 -9.46 26.90 15.07
CA ASP A 105 -8.44 27.82 15.59
C ASP A 105 -7.05 27.12 15.74
N CYS A 106 -6.86 26.00 15.05
CA CYS A 106 -5.62 25.21 15.13
C CYS A 106 -4.52 25.90 14.32
N PRO A 107 -3.30 26.11 14.90
CA PRO A 107 -2.17 26.75 14.20
C PRO A 107 -1.69 25.96 12.98
N TYR A 108 -1.96 24.67 12.93
CA TYR A 108 -1.58 23.77 11.83
C TYR A 108 -2.69 23.52 10.81
N GLN A 109 -3.83 24.21 10.90
CA GLN A 109 -4.99 23.96 10.05
C GLN A 109 -4.65 23.97 8.56
N ASN A 110 -3.89 24.95 8.09
CA ASN A 110 -3.50 25.10 6.68
C ASN A 110 -2.63 23.95 6.15
N GLN A 111 -1.92 23.25 7.03
CA GLN A 111 -1.10 22.07 6.70
C GLN A 111 -1.86 20.75 6.94
N CYS A 112 -3.01 20.82 7.58
CA CYS A 112 -3.78 19.66 7.99
C CYS A 112 -4.93 19.35 7.03
N THR A 113 -5.81 20.32 6.80
CA THR A 113 -7.01 20.13 5.98
C THR A 113 -7.40 21.37 5.20
N GLY A 114 -7.93 21.17 3.99
CA GLY A 114 -8.58 22.22 3.20
C GLY A 114 -10.12 22.17 3.26
N SER A 115 -10.68 21.38 4.20
CA SER A 115 -12.14 21.29 4.38
C SER A 115 -12.72 22.59 4.90
N LYS A 116 -13.87 23.01 4.35
CA LYS A 116 -14.61 24.17 4.83
C LYS A 116 -15.09 24.00 6.27
N ASP A 117 -15.37 22.78 6.69
CA ASP A 117 -15.82 22.43 8.03
C ASP A 117 -14.66 22.20 9.01
N HIS A 118 -13.42 22.48 8.58
CA HIS A 118 -12.19 22.29 9.36
C HIS A 118 -11.95 20.85 9.83
N VAL A 119 -12.66 19.87 9.24
CA VAL A 119 -12.54 18.46 9.60
C VAL A 119 -11.39 17.81 8.83
N LYS A 120 -10.48 17.12 9.54
CA LYS A 120 -9.50 16.21 8.97
C LYS A 120 -10.04 14.80 9.01
N VAL A 121 -9.89 14.08 7.89
CA VAL A 121 -10.17 12.65 7.80
C VAL A 121 -8.87 11.91 7.55
N VAL A 122 -8.62 10.88 8.35
CA VAL A 122 -7.53 9.90 8.14
C VAL A 122 -8.17 8.54 7.94
N SER A 123 -7.76 7.84 6.87
CA SER A 123 -8.30 6.52 6.54
C SER A 123 -7.28 5.42 6.88
N ARG A 124 -7.75 4.32 7.48
CA ARG A 124 -6.97 3.12 7.81
C ARG A 124 -7.72 1.89 7.30
N HIS A 125 -7.07 1.09 6.45
CA HIS A 125 -7.68 -0.16 6.01
C HIS A 125 -7.79 -1.14 7.18
N VAL A 126 -8.84 -1.99 7.20
CA VAL A 126 -9.02 -3.02 8.26
C VAL A 126 -7.83 -3.99 8.34
N TRP A 127 -7.10 -4.17 7.25
CA TRP A 127 -5.87 -4.97 7.16
C TRP A 127 -4.60 -4.12 7.11
N GLU A 128 -4.62 -2.89 7.62
CA GLU A 128 -3.43 -2.01 7.61
C GLU A 128 -2.23 -2.63 8.36
N GLY A 129 -2.47 -3.39 9.41
CA GLY A 129 -1.41 -4.08 10.16
C GLY A 129 -0.56 -5.01 9.27
N TYR A 130 -1.13 -5.61 8.23
CA TYR A 130 -0.34 -6.40 7.26
C TYR A 130 0.53 -5.50 6.37
N MET A 131 0.06 -4.30 6.04
CA MET A 131 0.86 -3.31 5.29
C MET A 131 2.02 -2.77 6.12
N GLU A 132 1.82 -2.57 7.42
CA GLU A 132 2.86 -2.20 8.38
C GLU A 132 3.92 -3.31 8.48
N LYS A 133 3.52 -4.57 8.58
CA LYS A 133 4.44 -5.72 8.51
C LYS A 133 5.23 -5.79 7.20
N VAL A 134 4.63 -5.47 6.06
CA VAL A 134 5.35 -5.38 4.77
C VAL A 134 6.43 -4.30 4.82
N GLU A 135 6.15 -3.15 5.45
CA GLU A 135 7.18 -2.10 5.63
C GLU A 135 8.30 -2.56 6.57
N GLU A 136 7.98 -3.24 7.67
CA GLU A 136 8.97 -3.83 8.58
C GLU A 136 9.86 -4.84 7.84
N ILE A 137 9.27 -5.75 7.08
CA ILE A 137 10.01 -6.72 6.24
C ILE A 137 10.96 -5.99 5.30
N ARG A 138 10.51 -4.92 4.63
CA ARG A 138 11.34 -4.13 3.71
C ARG A 138 12.60 -3.56 4.36
N HIS A 139 12.55 -3.26 5.67
CA HIS A 139 13.67 -2.72 6.44
C HIS A 139 14.58 -3.80 7.06
N GLN A 140 14.21 -5.07 6.97
CA GLN A 140 15.07 -6.17 7.46
C GLN A 140 16.31 -6.33 6.60
N THR A 141 17.40 -6.77 7.24
CA THR A 141 18.68 -7.06 6.56
C THR A 141 18.49 -8.05 5.42
N GLY A 142 19.08 -7.76 4.27
CA GLY A 142 19.03 -8.64 3.08
C GLY A 142 17.80 -8.43 2.18
N MET A 143 16.75 -7.73 2.62
CA MET A 143 15.53 -7.57 1.80
C MET A 143 15.74 -6.64 0.62
N LYS A 144 16.60 -5.65 0.76
CA LYS A 144 16.96 -4.73 -0.34
C LYS A 144 17.69 -5.48 -1.47
N GLU A 145 18.61 -6.35 -1.11
CA GLU A 145 19.38 -7.18 -2.05
C GLU A 145 18.45 -8.18 -2.76
N ILE A 146 17.54 -8.82 -2.02
CA ILE A 146 16.53 -9.72 -2.59
C ILE A 146 15.64 -8.95 -3.58
N TYR A 147 15.21 -7.74 -3.24
CA TYR A 147 14.40 -6.92 -4.16
C TYR A 147 15.18 -6.52 -5.42
N GLN A 148 16.48 -6.22 -5.30
CA GLN A 148 17.32 -5.81 -6.44
C GLN A 148 17.51 -6.93 -7.48
N LYS A 149 17.44 -8.19 -7.08
CA LYS A 149 17.51 -9.35 -8.01
C LYS A 149 16.43 -9.32 -9.09
N ARG A 150 15.33 -8.59 -8.91
CA ARG A 150 14.32 -8.37 -9.96
C ARG A 150 14.91 -7.77 -11.23
N LYS A 151 15.89 -6.86 -11.12
CA LYS A 151 16.53 -6.21 -12.27
C LYS A 151 17.27 -7.20 -13.14
N GLU A 152 17.89 -8.18 -12.53
CA GLU A 152 18.68 -9.21 -13.23
C GLU A 152 17.81 -10.31 -13.85
N THR A 153 16.58 -10.48 -13.37
CA THR A 153 15.67 -11.56 -13.78
C THR A 153 14.50 -11.02 -14.59
N ILE A 154 13.41 -10.64 -13.94
CA ILE A 154 12.13 -10.31 -14.59
C ILE A 154 12.25 -9.05 -15.45
N GLU A 155 12.90 -8.00 -14.97
CA GLU A 155 13.05 -6.75 -15.74
C GLU A 155 13.85 -6.97 -17.02
N ARG A 156 14.88 -7.83 -16.97
CA ARG A 156 15.67 -8.22 -18.15
C ARG A 156 14.83 -9.04 -19.14
N VAL A 157 14.02 -9.98 -18.66
CA VAL A 157 13.11 -10.75 -19.52
C VAL A 157 12.10 -9.86 -20.21
N PHE A 158 11.51 -8.88 -19.49
CA PHE A 158 10.62 -7.89 -20.10
C PHE A 158 11.32 -6.98 -21.10
N ALA A 159 12.56 -6.56 -20.81
CA ALA A 159 13.36 -5.78 -21.75
C ALA A 159 13.62 -6.55 -23.04
N ASP A 160 14.08 -7.80 -22.93
CA ASP A 160 14.30 -8.68 -24.09
C ASP A 160 12.99 -8.93 -24.86
N GLY A 161 11.88 -9.16 -24.18
CA GLY A 161 10.57 -9.30 -24.80
C GLY A 161 10.16 -8.07 -25.63
N LYS A 162 10.37 -6.88 -25.09
CA LYS A 162 10.08 -5.62 -25.79
C LYS A 162 11.00 -5.37 -26.97
N GLU A 163 12.30 -5.61 -26.81
CA GLU A 163 13.31 -5.29 -27.84
C GLU A 163 13.38 -6.36 -28.93
N LYS A 164 13.30 -7.64 -28.55
CA LYS A 164 13.56 -8.75 -29.48
C LYS A 164 12.29 -9.48 -29.95
N HIS A 165 11.19 -9.39 -29.20
CA HIS A 165 9.96 -10.16 -29.44
C HIS A 165 8.72 -9.31 -29.68
N GLY A 166 8.90 -8.02 -30.02
CA GLY A 166 7.82 -7.12 -30.42
C GLY A 166 6.76 -6.82 -29.34
N MET A 167 7.03 -7.09 -28.06
CA MET A 167 6.07 -6.88 -26.95
C MET A 167 5.80 -5.41 -26.62
N ARG A 168 6.42 -4.44 -27.34
CA ARG A 168 6.11 -3.00 -27.19
C ARG A 168 4.71 -2.65 -27.67
N TYR A 169 4.22 -3.38 -28.68
CA TYR A 169 2.93 -3.12 -29.29
C TYR A 169 2.12 -4.42 -29.33
N THR A 170 0.87 -4.35 -28.89
CA THR A 170 -0.07 -5.45 -29.07
C THR A 170 -1.03 -5.14 -30.21
N GLN A 171 -1.26 -6.12 -31.06
CA GLN A 171 -2.28 -6.05 -32.11
C GLN A 171 -3.67 -6.46 -31.60
N TYR A 172 -3.72 -7.03 -30.39
CA TYR A 172 -4.96 -7.52 -29.77
C TYR A 172 -5.60 -6.42 -28.91
N ARG A 173 -6.93 -6.32 -28.99
CA ARG A 173 -7.75 -5.42 -28.15
C ARG A 173 -8.72 -6.25 -27.33
N GLY A 174 -8.85 -5.89 -26.06
CA GLY A 174 -9.76 -6.55 -25.13
C GLY A 174 -9.17 -7.79 -24.43
N LEU A 175 -9.98 -8.38 -23.60
CA LEU A 175 -9.75 -9.70 -22.99
C LEU A 175 -10.43 -10.73 -23.90
N ALA A 176 -9.65 -11.62 -24.48
CA ALA A 176 -10.18 -12.79 -25.16
C ALA A 176 -10.67 -13.83 -24.15
#